data_717128096aa809a195b364c4e33b21c3
#
_entry.id   717128096aa809a195b364c4e33b21c3
#
_cell.length_a   1.000
_cell.length_b   1.000
_cell.length_c   1.000
_cell.angle_alpha   90.00
_cell.angle_beta   90.00
_cell.angle_gamma   90.00
#
_symmetry.space_group_name_H-M   'P 1'
#
loop_
_entity.id
_entity.type
_entity.pdbx_description
1 polymer ?
#
loop_
_entity_poly.entity_id
_entity_poly.type
_entity_poly.pdbx_seq_one_letter_code
_entity_poly.pdbx_strand_id
1 'polypeptide(L)'
;MTEYISNLAPIISVQPYPLLFATVSGSHLYGFPSADSDFDLRGVHILPLPKVIGLISAEETIEVSEVRDGMQLDLVTHDIKKFFEMLLKRNGYVLEQLYSPLIVYSTKEHEELKELASNCITKHHSHHYLGFAHNQWKLFEKEQPRRVKPLLYVYRVLLTGIHLMQTGEVEANLVKLNEKFQLSYIPDLIARKLGGEEKSVLEDAEIEFYRQERVGLVNILVDASSTSHLPSNPNAKVALNDFLVKVRMSSVN
;
A
#
# COMPACT_ATOMS: atom_id res chain seq x y z
N MET A 1 10.33 -6.37 -15.64
CA MET A 1 9.37 -6.53 -14.52
C MET A 1 8.80 -7.94 -14.43
N THR A 2 8.34 -8.56 -15.50
CA THR A 2 7.80 -9.94 -15.51
C THR A 2 8.83 -10.98 -15.04
N GLU A 3 10.09 -10.83 -15.39
CA GLU A 3 11.19 -11.72 -15.01
C GLU A 3 11.49 -11.65 -13.48
N TYR A 4 11.39 -10.48 -12.86
CA TYR A 4 11.55 -10.34 -11.40
C TYR A 4 10.40 -11.00 -10.62
N ILE A 5 9.16 -10.90 -11.12
CA ILE A 5 8.00 -11.49 -10.46
C ILE A 5 8.10 -13.02 -10.42
N SER A 6 8.63 -13.65 -11.49
CA SER A 6 8.85 -15.11 -11.51
C SER A 6 9.87 -15.58 -10.45
N ASN A 7 10.87 -14.75 -10.14
CA ASN A 7 11.88 -15.04 -9.13
C ASN A 7 11.35 -14.91 -7.68
N LEU A 8 10.18 -14.28 -7.50
CA LEU A 8 9.53 -14.14 -6.19
C LEU A 8 8.58 -15.31 -5.86
N ALA A 9 8.19 -16.13 -6.86
CA ALA A 9 7.30 -17.27 -6.65
C ALA A 9 7.80 -18.30 -5.61
N PRO A 10 9.12 -18.60 -5.50
CA PRO A 10 9.60 -19.56 -4.50
C PRO A 10 9.35 -19.14 -3.05
N ILE A 11 9.34 -17.83 -2.72
CA ILE A 11 9.02 -17.39 -1.34
C ILE A 11 7.54 -17.65 -1.00
N ILE A 12 6.68 -17.61 -2.00
CA ILE A 12 5.25 -17.89 -1.85
C ILE A 12 5.00 -19.37 -1.55
N SER A 13 5.73 -20.27 -2.22
CA SER A 13 5.52 -21.72 -2.12
C SER A 13 5.91 -22.32 -0.76
N VAL A 14 6.75 -21.64 0.02
CA VAL A 14 7.20 -22.12 1.34
C VAL A 14 6.41 -21.51 2.51
N GLN A 15 5.35 -20.76 2.23
CA GLN A 15 4.53 -20.18 3.29
C GLN A 15 3.79 -21.24 4.10
N PRO A 16 3.67 -21.06 5.45
CA PRO A 16 3.09 -22.07 6.33
C PRO A 16 1.58 -22.25 6.14
N TYR A 17 0.92 -21.28 5.51
CA TYR A 17 -0.51 -21.32 5.22
C TYR A 17 -0.79 -20.95 3.78
N PRO A 18 -1.90 -21.49 3.20
CA PRO A 18 -2.32 -21.11 1.85
C PRO A 18 -2.51 -19.59 1.73
N LEU A 19 -2.00 -19.01 0.65
CA LEU A 19 -2.22 -17.60 0.34
C LEU A 19 -3.47 -17.43 -0.52
N LEU A 20 -4.20 -16.35 -0.26
CA LEU A 20 -5.27 -15.88 -1.13
C LEU A 20 -4.68 -15.05 -2.27
N PHE A 21 -3.72 -14.18 -1.94
CA PHE A 21 -2.91 -13.45 -2.91
C PHE A 21 -1.59 -12.98 -2.29
N ALA A 22 -0.64 -12.61 -3.16
CA ALA A 22 0.54 -11.84 -2.80
C ALA A 22 0.89 -10.86 -3.94
N THR A 23 1.23 -9.63 -3.58
CA THR A 23 1.56 -8.55 -4.51
C THR A 23 2.83 -7.84 -4.07
N VAL A 24 3.51 -7.16 -5.01
CA VAL A 24 4.62 -6.27 -4.69
C VAL A 24 4.07 -4.91 -4.29
N SER A 25 4.65 -4.35 -3.24
CA SER A 25 4.37 -3.03 -2.65
C SER A 25 5.65 -2.16 -2.69
N GLY A 26 5.73 -1.17 -1.80
CA GLY A 26 6.92 -0.34 -1.62
C GLY A 26 7.35 0.43 -2.87
N SER A 27 8.64 0.72 -2.97
CA SER A 27 9.19 1.56 -4.03
C SER A 27 8.91 1.04 -5.45
N HIS A 28 8.80 -0.28 -5.61
CA HIS A 28 8.45 -0.91 -6.88
C HIS A 28 7.02 -0.59 -7.32
N LEU A 29 6.05 -0.68 -6.42
CA LEU A 29 4.66 -0.28 -6.68
C LEU A 29 4.57 1.23 -6.90
N TYR A 30 5.32 2.00 -6.12
CA TYR A 30 5.26 3.46 -6.14
C TYR A 30 5.94 4.11 -7.34
N GLY A 31 6.67 3.33 -8.16
CA GLY A 31 7.20 3.79 -9.44
C GLY A 31 8.58 4.44 -9.37
N PHE A 32 9.30 4.32 -8.24
CA PHE A 32 10.65 4.87 -8.08
C PHE A 32 11.65 3.91 -7.38
N PRO A 33 11.71 2.60 -7.79
CA PRO A 33 12.69 1.69 -7.21
C PRO A 33 14.10 2.07 -7.67
N SER A 34 15.07 2.12 -6.76
CA SER A 34 16.50 2.13 -7.07
C SER A 34 17.01 0.70 -7.30
N ALA A 35 18.22 0.56 -7.84
CA ALA A 35 18.79 -0.76 -8.14
C ALA A 35 18.97 -1.66 -6.91
N ASP A 36 19.11 -1.05 -5.73
CA ASP A 36 19.23 -1.68 -4.41
C ASP A 36 17.94 -1.68 -3.60
N SER A 37 16.81 -1.37 -4.22
CA SER A 37 15.52 -1.38 -3.51
C SER A 37 15.08 -2.79 -3.17
N ASP A 38 14.68 -2.99 -1.91
CA ASP A 38 14.08 -4.22 -1.42
C ASP A 38 12.76 -4.52 -2.12
N PHE A 39 12.41 -5.80 -2.20
CA PHE A 39 11.10 -6.23 -2.66
C PHE A 39 10.17 -6.39 -1.47
N ASP A 40 9.28 -5.45 -1.31
CA ASP A 40 8.20 -5.46 -0.33
C ASP A 40 7.03 -6.33 -0.82
N LEU A 41 6.93 -7.56 -0.34
CA LEU A 41 5.81 -8.44 -0.64
C LEU A 41 4.71 -8.29 0.41
N ARG A 42 3.49 -8.19 -0.03
CA ARG A 42 2.32 -8.08 0.85
C ARG A 42 1.24 -9.03 0.38
N GLY A 43 0.57 -9.69 1.32
CA GLY A 43 -0.43 -10.68 0.95
C GLY A 43 -1.40 -11.03 2.05
N VAL A 44 -2.30 -11.95 1.71
CA VAL A 44 -3.30 -12.50 2.62
C VAL A 44 -3.15 -14.00 2.68
N HIS A 45 -3.03 -14.55 3.88
CA HIS A 45 -3.05 -15.98 4.13
C HIS A 45 -4.35 -16.41 4.80
N ILE A 46 -4.62 -17.71 4.76
CA ILE A 46 -5.82 -18.32 5.32
C ILE A 46 -5.40 -19.23 6.47
N LEU A 47 -5.60 -18.79 7.72
CA LEU A 47 -5.43 -19.67 8.87
C LEU A 47 -6.45 -20.82 8.83
N PRO A 48 -6.06 -22.07 9.11
CA PRO A 48 -6.99 -23.18 9.17
C PRO A 48 -8.00 -23.01 10.31
N LEU A 49 -9.22 -23.52 10.12
CA LEU A 49 -10.33 -23.35 11.03
C LEU A 49 -9.99 -23.70 12.51
N PRO A 50 -9.27 -24.80 12.84
CA PRO A 50 -8.89 -25.09 14.23
C PRO A 50 -8.04 -24.01 14.90
N LYS A 51 -7.27 -23.24 14.12
CA LYS A 51 -6.42 -22.15 14.63
C LYS A 51 -7.20 -20.87 14.94
N VAL A 52 -8.41 -20.73 14.43
CA VAL A 52 -9.25 -19.52 14.64
C VAL A 52 -10.40 -19.77 15.62
N ILE A 53 -10.81 -21.02 15.84
CA ILE A 53 -11.89 -21.38 16.79
C ILE A 53 -11.35 -22.02 18.07
N GLY A 54 -10.09 -22.47 18.10
CA GLY A 54 -9.46 -23.10 19.25
C GLY A 54 -9.12 -22.10 20.36
N LEU A 55 -8.81 -22.63 21.55
CA LEU A 55 -8.36 -21.80 22.68
C LEU A 55 -6.95 -21.22 22.47
N ILE A 56 -6.15 -21.84 21.59
CA ILE A 56 -4.82 -21.36 21.23
C ILE A 56 -4.93 -20.66 19.87
N SER A 57 -4.92 -19.33 19.91
CA SER A 57 -4.92 -18.50 18.70
C SER A 57 -3.57 -18.58 17.97
N ALA A 58 -3.62 -18.57 16.65
CA ALA A 58 -2.42 -18.37 15.83
C ALA A 58 -2.13 -16.87 15.66
N GLU A 59 -0.89 -16.55 15.29
CA GLU A 59 -0.54 -15.20 14.89
C GLU A 59 -1.25 -14.83 13.57
N GLU A 60 -1.92 -13.68 13.59
CA GLU A 60 -2.67 -13.18 12.43
C GLU A 60 -1.78 -12.45 11.42
N THR A 61 -0.50 -12.26 11.72
CA THR A 61 0.49 -11.65 10.83
C THR A 61 1.73 -12.53 10.79
N ILE A 62 2.22 -12.80 9.59
CA ILE A 62 3.46 -13.53 9.36
C ILE A 62 4.40 -12.58 8.64
N GLU A 63 5.61 -12.44 9.18
CA GLU A 63 6.68 -11.63 8.61
C GLU A 63 7.86 -12.53 8.29
N VAL A 64 8.37 -12.43 7.06
CA VAL A 64 9.55 -13.15 6.59
C VAL A 64 10.46 -12.14 5.92
N SER A 65 11.69 -12.02 6.43
CA SER A 65 12.73 -11.22 5.80
C SER A 65 13.88 -12.13 5.43
N GLU A 66 14.27 -12.17 4.16
CA GLU A 66 15.37 -12.99 3.68
C GLU A 66 16.14 -12.30 2.55
N VAL A 67 17.38 -12.72 2.36
CA VAL A 67 18.16 -12.37 1.16
C VAL A 67 18.21 -13.60 0.26
N ARG A 68 17.72 -13.46 -0.98
CA ARG A 68 17.74 -14.53 -1.99
C ARG A 68 18.31 -14.00 -3.28
N ASP A 69 19.33 -14.67 -3.80
CA ASP A 69 20.01 -14.28 -5.05
C ASP A 69 20.47 -12.81 -5.06
N GLY A 70 20.87 -12.31 -3.90
CA GLY A 70 21.30 -10.91 -3.72
C GLY A 70 20.17 -9.89 -3.59
N MET A 71 18.91 -10.33 -3.62
CA MET A 71 17.75 -9.47 -3.42
C MET A 71 17.24 -9.55 -1.99
N GLN A 72 17.04 -8.41 -1.35
CA GLN A 72 16.34 -8.31 -0.08
C GLN A 72 14.84 -8.46 -0.31
N LEU A 73 14.22 -9.42 0.39
CA LEU A 73 12.79 -9.75 0.28
C LEU A 73 12.13 -9.60 1.65
N ASP A 74 11.11 -8.78 1.74
CA ASP A 74 10.33 -8.56 2.96
C ASP A 74 8.86 -8.90 2.69
N LEU A 75 8.46 -10.12 3.08
CA LEU A 75 7.08 -10.59 2.95
C LEU A 75 6.33 -10.38 4.26
N VAL A 76 5.22 -9.67 4.19
CA VAL A 76 4.23 -9.56 5.28
C VAL A 76 2.88 -10.05 4.79
N THR A 77 2.33 -11.06 5.45
CA THR A 77 0.98 -11.54 5.17
C THR A 77 0.10 -11.42 6.41
N HIS A 78 -1.15 -11.02 6.18
CA HIS A 78 -2.17 -10.99 7.22
C HIS A 78 -3.17 -12.12 7.02
N ASP A 79 -3.69 -12.65 8.12
CA ASP A 79 -4.84 -13.52 8.05
C ASP A 79 -6.03 -12.81 7.40
N ILE A 80 -6.80 -13.53 6.60
CA ILE A 80 -7.94 -13.00 5.83
C ILE A 80 -8.92 -12.20 6.70
N LYS A 81 -9.21 -12.62 7.95
CA LYS A 81 -10.08 -11.88 8.86
C LYS A 81 -9.47 -10.54 9.24
N LYS A 82 -8.22 -10.53 9.66
CA LYS A 82 -7.49 -9.30 9.99
C LYS A 82 -7.45 -8.33 8.81
N PHE A 83 -7.19 -8.84 7.61
CA PHE A 83 -7.17 -8.03 6.40
C PHE A 83 -8.54 -7.38 6.14
N PHE A 84 -9.65 -8.13 6.28
CA PHE A 84 -11.01 -7.58 6.14
C PHE A 84 -11.35 -6.54 7.20
N GLU A 85 -10.91 -6.75 8.44
CA GLU A 85 -11.06 -5.73 9.48
C GLU A 85 -10.31 -4.43 9.14
N MET A 86 -9.12 -4.54 8.55
CA MET A 86 -8.38 -3.35 8.09
C MET A 86 -9.08 -2.65 6.92
N LEU A 87 -9.66 -3.38 5.96
CA LEU A 87 -10.48 -2.81 4.90
C LEU A 87 -11.67 -2.02 5.48
N LEU A 88 -12.39 -2.61 6.42
CA LEU A 88 -13.54 -1.97 7.08
C LEU A 88 -13.14 -0.76 7.95
N LYS A 89 -11.90 -0.72 8.44
CA LYS A 89 -11.31 0.41 9.19
C LYS A 89 -10.76 1.52 8.29
N ARG A 90 -11.01 1.46 6.98
CA ARG A 90 -10.61 2.48 6.01
C ARG A 90 -9.09 2.64 5.91
N ASN A 91 -8.37 1.52 5.97
CA ASN A 91 -6.93 1.52 5.82
C ASN A 91 -6.56 1.55 4.33
N GLY A 92 -6.05 2.69 3.84
CA GLY A 92 -5.66 2.86 2.43
C GLY A 92 -4.49 1.96 2.01
N TYR A 93 -3.60 1.59 2.94
CA TYR A 93 -2.48 0.73 2.65
C TYR A 93 -2.89 -0.68 2.21
N VAL A 94 -3.94 -1.25 2.81
CA VAL A 94 -4.45 -2.56 2.38
C VAL A 94 -5.21 -2.48 1.05
N LEU A 95 -5.79 -1.34 0.71
CA LEU A 95 -6.33 -1.12 -0.63
C LEU A 95 -5.21 -1.11 -1.69
N GLU A 96 -4.10 -0.42 -1.42
CA GLU A 96 -2.94 -0.41 -2.31
C GLU A 96 -2.37 -1.82 -2.55
N GLN A 97 -2.35 -2.67 -1.52
CA GLN A 97 -1.93 -4.07 -1.62
C GLN A 97 -2.90 -4.89 -2.49
N LEU A 98 -4.19 -4.79 -2.21
CA LEU A 98 -5.24 -5.54 -2.88
C LEU A 98 -5.34 -5.21 -4.38
N TYR A 99 -5.23 -3.92 -4.71
CA TYR A 99 -5.34 -3.43 -6.09
C TYR A 99 -3.99 -3.24 -6.78
N SER A 100 -2.88 -3.68 -6.18
CA SER A 100 -1.56 -3.62 -6.82
C SER A 100 -1.56 -4.37 -8.15
N PRO A 101 -1.11 -3.77 -9.24
CA PRO A 101 -0.97 -4.45 -10.53
C PRO A 101 0.23 -5.41 -10.56
N LEU A 102 1.11 -5.38 -9.54
CA LEU A 102 2.31 -6.18 -9.44
C LEU A 102 2.00 -7.50 -8.69
N ILE A 103 1.25 -8.37 -9.34
CA ILE A 103 0.75 -9.63 -8.77
C ILE A 103 1.86 -10.69 -8.84
N VAL A 104 2.22 -11.28 -7.69
CA VAL A 104 3.14 -12.42 -7.58
C VAL A 104 2.37 -13.74 -7.49
N TYR A 105 1.26 -13.74 -6.78
CA TYR A 105 0.36 -14.88 -6.64
C TYR A 105 -1.09 -14.39 -6.53
N SER A 106 -2.01 -15.11 -7.17
CA SER A 106 -3.44 -14.76 -7.15
C SER A 106 -4.28 -16.02 -7.27
N THR A 107 -5.43 -16.01 -6.61
CA THR A 107 -6.50 -17.01 -6.72
C THR A 107 -7.77 -16.40 -7.29
N LYS A 108 -8.77 -17.22 -7.62
CA LYS A 108 -10.09 -16.71 -8.02
C LYS A 108 -10.77 -15.91 -6.88
N GLU A 109 -10.47 -16.27 -5.63
CA GLU A 109 -10.95 -15.58 -4.44
C GLU A 109 -10.34 -14.18 -4.31
N HIS A 110 -9.14 -13.93 -4.86
CA HIS A 110 -8.55 -12.60 -4.93
C HIS A 110 -9.38 -11.66 -5.81
N GLU A 111 -9.82 -12.12 -6.98
CA GLU A 111 -10.66 -11.30 -7.86
C GLU A 111 -12.04 -11.03 -7.23
N GLU A 112 -12.67 -12.05 -6.62
CA GLU A 112 -13.92 -11.88 -5.88
C GLU A 112 -13.75 -10.85 -4.73
N LEU A 113 -12.62 -10.90 -4.02
CA LEU A 113 -12.31 -9.94 -2.95
C LEU A 113 -12.16 -8.50 -3.48
N LYS A 114 -11.54 -8.30 -4.65
CA LYS A 114 -11.44 -6.95 -5.25
C LYS A 114 -12.82 -6.35 -5.52
N GLU A 115 -13.75 -7.15 -6.05
CA GLU A 115 -15.12 -6.70 -6.30
C GLU A 115 -15.83 -6.32 -4.99
N LEU A 116 -15.73 -7.15 -3.95
CA LEU A 116 -16.33 -6.86 -2.65
C LEU A 116 -15.71 -5.63 -1.97
N ALA A 117 -14.39 -5.50 -2.04
CA ALA A 117 -13.65 -4.44 -1.38
C ALA A 117 -13.89 -3.06 -1.99
N SER A 118 -14.36 -2.97 -3.24
CA SER A 118 -14.80 -1.70 -3.84
C SER A 118 -15.86 -1.01 -2.97
N ASN A 119 -16.72 -1.79 -2.31
CA ASN A 119 -17.73 -1.32 -1.36
C ASN A 119 -17.18 -0.94 0.03
N CYS A 120 -15.88 -1.12 0.27
CA CYS A 120 -15.20 -0.61 1.45
C CYS A 120 -14.68 0.82 1.24
N ILE A 121 -14.52 1.26 -0.02
CA ILE A 121 -13.97 2.57 -0.33
C ILE A 121 -14.96 3.66 0.06
N THR A 122 -14.50 4.62 0.87
CA THR A 122 -15.30 5.73 1.37
C THR A 122 -14.51 7.03 1.30
N LYS A 123 -15.20 8.16 1.33
CA LYS A 123 -14.54 9.48 1.39
C LYS A 123 -13.66 9.66 2.63
N HIS A 124 -13.87 8.89 3.69
CA HIS A 124 -13.08 8.95 4.92
C HIS A 124 -11.72 8.23 4.84
N HIS A 125 -11.41 7.57 3.70
CA HIS A 125 -10.04 7.13 3.44
C HIS A 125 -9.07 8.30 3.35
N SER A 126 -9.55 9.50 3.06
CA SER A 126 -8.76 10.74 3.12
C SER A 126 -8.02 10.91 4.45
N HIS A 127 -8.62 10.52 5.58
CA HIS A 127 -7.99 10.61 6.91
C HIS A 127 -6.77 9.71 7.03
N HIS A 128 -6.78 8.52 6.41
CA HIS A 128 -5.62 7.64 6.37
C HIS A 128 -4.45 8.31 5.63
N TYR A 129 -4.71 8.84 4.44
CA TYR A 129 -3.70 9.49 3.61
C TYR A 129 -3.15 10.78 4.24
N LEU A 130 -4.03 11.61 4.81
CA LEU A 130 -3.62 12.80 5.56
C LEU A 130 -2.75 12.45 6.78
N GLY A 131 -3.15 11.44 7.55
CA GLY A 131 -2.42 10.98 8.73
C GLY A 131 -1.04 10.42 8.36
N PHE A 132 -0.97 9.63 7.29
CA PHE A 132 0.29 9.09 6.80
C PHE A 132 1.22 10.21 6.30
N ALA A 133 0.72 11.13 5.47
CA ALA A 133 1.48 12.27 4.98
C ALA A 133 2.03 13.13 6.14
N HIS A 134 1.22 13.37 7.16
CA HIS A 134 1.63 14.12 8.36
C HIS A 134 2.76 13.42 9.11
N ASN A 135 2.65 12.10 9.32
CA ASN A 135 3.68 11.33 10.03
C ASN A 135 4.99 11.26 9.23
N GLN A 136 4.93 11.03 7.90
CA GLN A 136 6.11 11.05 7.03
C GLN A 136 6.77 12.42 6.99
N TRP A 137 5.99 13.49 6.97
CA TRP A 137 6.52 14.85 7.03
C TRP A 137 7.25 15.13 8.36
N LYS A 138 6.70 14.68 9.49
CA LYS A 138 7.37 14.79 10.80
C LYS A 138 8.70 14.01 10.83
N LEU A 139 8.76 12.84 10.20
CA LEU A 139 10.01 12.08 10.09
C LEU A 139 11.02 12.85 9.24
N PHE A 140 10.60 13.37 8.10
CA PHE A 140 11.43 14.21 7.23
C PHE A 140 11.98 15.43 7.96
N GLU A 141 11.17 16.14 8.73
CA GLU A 141 11.62 17.31 9.50
C GLU A 141 12.65 16.99 10.60
N LYS A 142 12.55 15.80 11.20
CA LYS A 142 13.47 15.36 12.27
C LYS A 142 14.77 14.78 11.74
N GLU A 143 14.79 14.34 10.50
CA GLU A 143 15.94 13.67 9.90
C GLU A 143 17.08 14.66 9.62
N GLN A 144 18.33 14.25 9.93
CA GLN A 144 19.54 15.04 9.65
C GLN A 144 20.62 14.10 9.07
N PRO A 145 21.08 14.31 7.84
CA PRO A 145 20.54 15.25 6.85
C PRO A 145 19.17 14.81 6.33
N ARG A 146 18.35 15.75 5.87
CA ARG A 146 17.03 15.44 5.30
C ARG A 146 17.15 14.76 3.97
N ARG A 147 16.53 13.58 3.85
CA ARG A 147 16.61 12.73 2.65
C ARG A 147 15.41 12.93 1.73
N VAL A 148 15.64 12.73 0.44
CA VAL A 148 14.60 12.83 -0.61
C VAL A 148 13.52 11.74 -0.47
N LYS A 149 13.88 10.52 -0.05
CA LYS A 149 12.96 9.38 0.01
C LYS A 149 11.71 9.62 0.89
N PRO A 150 11.80 10.11 2.14
CA PRO A 150 10.60 10.44 2.93
C PRO A 150 9.72 11.49 2.27
N LEU A 151 10.31 12.46 1.56
CA LEU A 151 9.59 13.51 0.86
C LEU A 151 8.78 12.93 -0.32
N LEU A 152 9.35 12.01 -1.11
CA LEU A 152 8.62 11.29 -2.16
C LEU A 152 7.42 10.51 -1.58
N TYR A 153 7.57 9.89 -0.41
CA TYR A 153 6.47 9.21 0.26
C TYR A 153 5.34 10.16 0.68
N VAL A 154 5.68 11.37 1.14
CA VAL A 154 4.67 12.40 1.45
C VAL A 154 3.85 12.75 0.22
N TYR A 155 4.50 13.05 -0.90
CA TYR A 155 3.79 13.43 -2.13
C TYR A 155 2.99 12.26 -2.71
N ARG A 156 3.59 11.07 -2.75
CA ARG A 156 2.90 9.88 -3.24
C ARG A 156 1.58 9.66 -2.51
N VAL A 157 1.58 9.67 -1.17
CA VAL A 157 0.37 9.37 -0.41
C VAL A 157 -0.67 10.48 -0.52
N LEU A 158 -0.27 11.75 -0.64
CA LEU A 158 -1.21 12.84 -0.88
C LEU A 158 -1.87 12.71 -2.26
N LEU A 159 -1.09 12.46 -3.31
CA LEU A 159 -1.62 12.29 -4.67
C LEU A 159 -2.51 11.05 -4.79
N THR A 160 -2.13 9.91 -4.16
CA THR A 160 -2.99 8.72 -4.07
C THR A 160 -4.32 9.05 -3.40
N GLY A 161 -4.29 9.78 -2.28
CA GLY A 161 -5.50 10.18 -1.58
C GLY A 161 -6.40 11.10 -2.39
N ILE A 162 -5.83 12.11 -3.06
CA ILE A 162 -6.57 13.04 -3.93
C ILE A 162 -7.22 12.26 -5.09
N HIS A 163 -6.44 11.41 -5.75
CA HIS A 163 -6.91 10.59 -6.85
C HIS A 163 -8.09 9.70 -6.42
N LEU A 164 -7.94 8.98 -5.29
CA LEU A 164 -9.00 8.14 -4.74
C LEU A 164 -10.28 8.95 -4.44
N MET A 165 -10.17 10.14 -3.85
CA MET A 165 -11.34 10.98 -3.55
C MET A 165 -12.06 11.49 -4.79
N GLN A 166 -11.31 11.74 -5.87
CA GLN A 166 -11.85 12.26 -7.13
C GLN A 166 -12.44 11.17 -8.03
N THR A 167 -11.85 9.97 -8.04
CA THR A 167 -12.19 8.93 -9.02
C THR A 167 -12.83 7.68 -8.41
N GLY A 168 -12.56 7.40 -7.13
CA GLY A 168 -12.89 6.13 -6.50
C GLY A 168 -11.89 5.01 -6.81
N GLU A 169 -10.85 5.27 -7.61
CA GLU A 169 -9.84 4.30 -8.02
C GLU A 169 -8.58 4.41 -7.18
N VAL A 170 -7.94 3.25 -6.95
CA VAL A 170 -6.68 3.17 -6.20
C VAL A 170 -5.51 3.18 -7.17
N GLU A 171 -4.72 4.26 -7.16
CA GLU A 171 -3.44 4.32 -7.86
C GLU A 171 -2.34 4.73 -6.87
N ALA A 172 -1.32 3.89 -6.72
CA ALA A 172 -0.22 4.13 -5.80
C ALA A 172 1.09 4.54 -6.51
N ASN A 173 1.13 4.44 -7.83
CA ASN A 173 2.32 4.77 -8.61
C ASN A 173 2.45 6.29 -8.79
N LEU A 174 3.48 6.88 -8.17
CA LEU A 174 3.70 8.32 -8.19
C LEU A 174 3.95 8.87 -9.60
N VAL A 175 4.62 8.10 -10.47
CA VAL A 175 4.89 8.52 -11.86
C VAL A 175 3.58 8.65 -12.62
N LYS A 176 2.70 7.63 -12.54
CA LYS A 176 1.37 7.66 -13.18
C LYS A 176 0.47 8.76 -12.60
N LEU A 177 0.49 8.92 -11.28
CA LEU A 177 -0.26 10.02 -10.64
C LEU A 177 0.23 11.36 -11.15
N ASN A 178 1.56 11.55 -11.29
CA ASN A 178 2.11 12.81 -11.75
C ASN A 178 1.84 13.12 -13.23
N GLU A 179 1.47 12.15 -14.05
CA GLU A 179 0.95 12.42 -15.41
C GLU A 179 -0.32 13.28 -15.40
N LYS A 180 -1.15 13.15 -14.33
CA LYS A 180 -2.36 13.95 -14.13
C LYS A 180 -2.08 15.27 -13.41
N PHE A 181 -1.25 15.22 -12.35
CA PHE A 181 -1.03 16.36 -11.47
C PHE A 181 0.04 17.33 -12.00
N GLN A 182 0.95 16.86 -12.86
CA GLN A 182 1.98 17.64 -13.56
C GLN A 182 2.84 18.52 -12.64
N LEU A 183 3.20 17.99 -11.47
CA LEU A 183 4.09 18.65 -10.52
C LEU A 183 5.54 18.52 -11.01
N SER A 184 6.12 19.62 -11.44
CA SER A 184 7.45 19.66 -12.11
C SER A 184 8.58 19.16 -11.20
N TYR A 185 8.47 19.28 -9.90
CA TYR A 185 9.47 18.85 -8.92
C TYR A 185 9.48 17.34 -8.64
N ILE A 186 8.43 16.60 -8.99
CA ILE A 186 8.37 15.14 -8.76
C ILE A 186 9.40 14.37 -9.59
N PRO A 187 9.55 14.61 -10.90
CA PRO A 187 10.61 13.97 -11.69
C PRO A 187 12.02 14.26 -11.14
N ASP A 188 12.28 15.48 -10.68
CA ASP A 188 13.58 15.86 -10.12
C ASP A 188 13.88 15.11 -8.81
N LEU A 189 12.90 15.00 -7.91
CA LEU A 189 13.02 14.23 -6.68
C LEU A 189 13.26 12.74 -6.95
N ILE A 190 12.57 12.17 -7.95
CA ILE A 190 12.79 10.78 -8.36
C ILE A 190 14.20 10.62 -8.95
N ALA A 191 14.65 11.53 -9.81
CA ALA A 191 15.99 11.49 -10.40
C ALA A 191 17.08 11.55 -9.31
N ARG A 192 16.96 12.45 -8.33
CA ARG A 192 17.88 12.54 -7.18
C ARG A 192 17.93 11.21 -6.40
N LYS A 193 16.78 10.59 -6.12
CA LYS A 193 16.75 9.28 -5.45
C LYS A 193 17.46 8.21 -6.27
N LEU A 194 17.18 8.11 -7.57
CA LEU A 194 17.75 7.09 -8.47
C LEU A 194 19.25 7.30 -8.72
N GLY A 195 19.72 8.55 -8.72
CA GLY A 195 21.14 8.90 -8.84
C GLY A 195 21.99 8.55 -7.60
N GLY A 196 21.39 7.98 -6.55
CA GLY A 196 22.08 7.73 -5.27
C GLY A 196 22.20 8.98 -4.39
N GLU A 197 21.60 10.08 -4.82
CA GLU A 197 21.57 11.35 -4.08
C GLU A 197 20.45 11.39 -3.03
N GLU A 198 19.84 10.25 -2.71
CA GLU A 198 18.78 10.20 -1.68
C GLU A 198 19.28 10.68 -0.30
N LYS A 199 20.61 10.69 -0.11
CA LYS A 199 21.31 11.24 1.05
C LYS A 199 21.75 12.69 0.84
N SER A 200 21.53 13.27 -0.36
CA SER A 200 21.88 14.66 -0.58
C SER A 200 21.09 15.58 0.33
N VAL A 201 21.79 16.52 0.91
CA VAL A 201 21.21 17.52 1.82
C VAL A 201 20.36 18.47 1.00
N LEU A 202 19.10 18.62 1.40
CA LEU A 202 18.24 19.66 0.87
C LEU A 202 18.56 21.01 1.55
N GLU A 203 18.67 22.06 0.77
CA GLU A 203 18.87 23.41 1.29
C GLU A 203 17.58 23.94 1.96
N ASP A 204 17.72 24.88 2.91
CA ASP A 204 16.56 25.42 3.62
C ASP A 204 15.52 26.07 2.70
N ALA A 205 15.95 26.71 1.62
CA ALA A 205 15.07 27.29 0.62
C ALA A 205 14.23 26.23 -0.13
N GLU A 206 14.83 25.08 -0.46
CA GLU A 206 14.13 23.97 -1.08
C GLU A 206 13.11 23.37 -0.10
N ILE A 207 13.47 23.24 1.17
CA ILE A 207 12.59 22.69 2.20
C ILE A 207 11.34 23.57 2.38
N GLU A 208 11.51 24.89 2.37
CA GLU A 208 10.37 25.81 2.48
C GLU A 208 9.45 25.70 1.25
N PHE A 209 10.03 25.58 0.04
CA PHE A 209 9.26 25.31 -1.17
C PHE A 209 8.43 24.02 -1.03
N TYR A 210 9.05 22.90 -0.64
CA TYR A 210 8.34 21.62 -0.46
C TYR A 210 7.30 21.67 0.66
N ARG A 211 7.52 22.47 1.70
CA ARG A 211 6.53 22.71 2.75
C ARG A 211 5.27 23.37 2.20
N GLN A 212 5.43 24.40 1.38
CA GLN A 212 4.30 25.13 0.77
C GLN A 212 3.53 24.22 -0.21
N GLU A 213 4.22 23.48 -1.06
CA GLU A 213 3.61 22.52 -1.98
C GLU A 213 2.80 21.44 -1.23
N ARG A 214 3.39 20.90 -0.16
CA ARG A 214 2.68 19.93 0.70
C ARG A 214 1.41 20.54 1.28
N VAL A 215 1.44 21.77 1.79
CA VAL A 215 0.26 22.46 2.35
C VAL A 215 -0.81 22.61 1.27
N GLY A 216 -0.44 22.99 0.06
CA GLY A 216 -1.34 23.07 -1.08
C GLY A 216 -2.04 21.72 -1.36
N LEU A 217 -1.28 20.62 -1.43
CA LEU A 217 -1.82 19.27 -1.68
C LEU A 217 -2.70 18.76 -0.53
N VAL A 218 -2.36 19.08 0.73
CA VAL A 218 -3.21 18.77 1.89
C VAL A 218 -4.58 19.46 1.75
N ASN A 219 -4.61 20.73 1.38
CA ASN A 219 -5.86 21.46 1.16
C ASN A 219 -6.68 20.85 0.02
N ILE A 220 -6.03 20.52 -1.10
CA ILE A 220 -6.69 19.82 -2.23
C ILE A 220 -7.29 18.47 -1.78
N LEU A 221 -6.59 17.69 -0.95
CA LEU A 221 -7.12 16.42 -0.44
C LEU A 221 -8.32 16.63 0.48
N VAL A 222 -8.30 17.63 1.33
CA VAL A 222 -9.43 18.00 2.21
C VAL A 222 -10.64 18.40 1.37
N ASP A 223 -10.46 19.26 0.37
CA ASP A 223 -11.52 19.71 -0.52
C ASP A 223 -12.07 18.54 -1.37
N ALA A 224 -11.20 17.71 -1.94
CA ALA A 224 -11.59 16.51 -2.68
C ALA A 224 -12.40 15.54 -1.81
N SER A 225 -12.04 15.39 -0.53
CA SER A 225 -12.80 14.55 0.41
C SER A 225 -14.20 15.12 0.69
N SER A 226 -14.32 16.44 0.82
CA SER A 226 -15.59 17.11 1.11
C SER A 226 -16.58 17.03 -0.06
N THR A 227 -16.06 17.08 -1.30
CA THR A 227 -16.83 17.05 -2.54
C THR A 227 -16.95 15.67 -3.18
N SER A 228 -16.31 14.65 -2.58
CA SER A 228 -16.26 13.30 -3.12
C SER A 228 -17.64 12.65 -3.22
N HIS A 229 -17.89 11.97 -4.33
CA HIS A 229 -19.08 11.13 -4.55
C HIS A 229 -19.05 9.82 -3.77
N LEU A 230 -17.92 9.48 -3.16
CA LEU A 230 -17.76 8.26 -2.38
C LEU A 230 -18.67 8.24 -1.14
N PRO A 231 -19.19 7.05 -0.74
CA PRO A 231 -20.04 6.94 0.43
C PRO A 231 -19.30 7.31 1.73
N SER A 232 -20.06 7.69 2.75
CA SER A 232 -19.49 7.97 4.10
C SER A 232 -19.16 6.70 4.87
N ASN A 233 -19.89 5.61 4.64
CA ASN A 233 -19.71 4.35 5.36
C ASN A 233 -19.53 3.18 4.39
N PRO A 234 -18.66 2.22 4.71
CA PRO A 234 -18.57 0.98 3.95
C PRO A 234 -19.88 0.17 4.11
N ASN A 235 -20.30 -0.48 3.03
CA ASN A 235 -21.48 -1.36 3.04
C ASN A 235 -21.12 -2.83 2.77
N ALA A 236 -19.82 -3.16 2.74
CA ALA A 236 -19.32 -4.50 2.42
C ALA A 236 -19.31 -5.49 3.60
N LYS A 237 -19.63 -5.06 4.83
CA LYS A 237 -19.40 -5.88 6.05
C LYS A 237 -20.08 -7.26 5.98
N VAL A 238 -21.32 -7.34 5.53
CA VAL A 238 -22.07 -8.60 5.44
C VAL A 238 -21.45 -9.48 4.35
N ALA A 239 -21.23 -8.94 3.16
CA ALA A 239 -20.63 -9.67 2.04
C ALA A 239 -19.21 -10.18 2.36
N LEU A 240 -18.38 -9.37 3.02
CA LEU A 240 -17.06 -9.80 3.49
C LEU A 240 -17.14 -10.89 4.56
N ASN A 241 -18.14 -10.83 5.47
CA ASN A 241 -18.35 -11.88 6.45
C ASN A 241 -18.71 -13.21 5.77
N ASP A 242 -19.64 -13.19 4.83
CA ASP A 242 -20.10 -14.39 4.12
C ASP A 242 -18.96 -14.98 3.27
N PHE A 243 -18.18 -14.10 2.64
CA PHE A 243 -16.98 -14.49 1.91
C PHE A 243 -15.90 -15.11 2.81
N LEU A 244 -15.65 -14.52 3.99
CA LEU A 244 -14.75 -15.09 4.99
C LEU A 244 -15.16 -16.50 5.41
N VAL A 245 -16.42 -16.69 5.72
CA VAL A 245 -16.98 -18.01 6.11
C VAL A 245 -16.82 -19.00 4.95
N LYS A 246 -17.20 -18.62 3.74
CA LYS A 246 -17.04 -19.44 2.54
C LYS A 246 -15.59 -19.92 2.36
N VAL A 247 -14.61 -19.02 2.41
CA VAL A 247 -13.19 -19.32 2.24
C VAL A 247 -12.68 -20.24 3.35
N ARG A 248 -13.04 -19.98 4.61
CA ARG A 248 -12.67 -20.83 5.76
C ARG A 248 -13.21 -22.25 5.67
N MET A 249 -14.48 -22.39 5.26
CA MET A 249 -15.11 -23.70 5.15
C MET A 249 -14.58 -24.51 3.96
N SER A 250 -14.22 -23.85 2.87
CA SER A 250 -13.61 -24.53 1.71
C SER A 250 -12.20 -25.07 2.01
N SER A 251 -11.51 -24.52 3.01
CA SER A 251 -10.16 -24.95 3.42
C SER A 251 -10.18 -26.15 4.38
N VAL A 252 -11.35 -26.70 4.72
CA VAL A 252 -11.52 -27.86 5.63
C VAL A 252 -11.55 -29.20 4.87
N ASN A 253 -11.70 -29.17 3.56
CA ASN A 253 -11.67 -30.34 2.67
C ASN A 253 -10.30 -30.46 2.01
#